data_33f69d1ec782ce31986ebb8a9a3743b9
#
_entry.id   33f69d1ec782ce31986ebb8a9a3743b9
#
_cell.length_a   1.000
_cell.length_b   1.000
_cell.length_c   1.000
_cell.angle_alpha   90.00
_cell.angle_beta   90.00
_cell.angle_gamma   90.00
#
_symmetry.space_group_name_H-M   'P 1'
#
loop_
_entity.id
_entity.type
_entity.pdbx_description
1 polymer ?
#
loop_
_entity_poly.entity_id
_entity_poly.type
_entity_poly.pdbx_seq_one_letter_code
_entity_poly.pdbx_strand_id
1 'polypeptide(L)'
;REMLQKQFGGCGVGFVTITSMTSGYRPTVRHTFGGWSSHAVTDSVYFDKKKQGISGHYFVPRNGAYVELRGQNKYASLLDTCQRASIFFHSRDSVLLSVRVNKGENKNYSLGPSDGLQQIQVDGRIGSIRWTVDRADSTLFYGLAMDGKKGIILDNFSLRGSSGLSLRGIPPQMLKQFNRQRPYDLIILEYGLNVATERGRNYDNYQKGLLTAIEHLKECFPQAGILLLSVGDRDSKNENGELRTMPGVKNLIRYQQNIAAESGIAFWNMFEAMGGEGSMAKLVHAKPSMANYDYTHI
;
A
#
# COMPACT_ATOMS: atom_id res chain seq x y z
N ARG A 1 -1.51 3.35 11.42
CA ARG A 1 -2.04 4.68 11.02
C ARG A 1 -2.62 5.41 12.21
N GLU A 2 -3.65 4.89 12.87
CA GLU A 2 -4.36 5.53 13.96
C GLU A 2 -3.45 5.97 15.11
N MET A 3 -2.56 5.10 15.58
CA MET A 3 -1.61 5.41 16.65
C MET A 3 -0.72 6.60 16.29
N LEU A 4 -0.18 6.62 15.06
CA LEU A 4 0.62 7.72 14.57
C LEU A 4 -0.19 9.02 14.45
N GLN A 5 -1.41 8.95 13.94
CA GLN A 5 -2.29 10.13 13.85
C GLN A 5 -2.73 10.66 15.22
N LYS A 6 -2.92 9.80 16.22
CA LYS A 6 -3.17 10.22 17.61
C LYS A 6 -1.97 10.94 18.23
N GLN A 7 -0.77 10.43 17.96
CA GLN A 7 0.46 10.97 18.54
C GLN A 7 0.94 12.25 17.86
N PHE A 8 0.87 12.31 16.52
CA PHE A 8 1.48 13.39 15.72
C PHE A 8 0.44 14.25 14.98
N GLY A 9 -0.83 14.01 15.20
CA GLY A 9 -1.92 14.66 14.48
C GLY A 9 -2.14 14.04 13.10
N GLY A 10 -3.25 14.40 12.49
CA GLY A 10 -3.68 13.91 11.18
C GLY A 10 -5.06 13.28 11.24
N CYS A 11 -5.64 13.04 10.07
CA CYS A 11 -6.92 12.35 9.92
C CYS A 11 -7.05 11.74 8.53
N GLY A 12 -8.12 10.97 8.31
CA GLY A 12 -8.40 10.34 7.04
C GLY A 12 -7.70 8.99 6.85
N VAL A 13 -8.03 8.34 5.74
CA VAL A 13 -7.61 6.94 5.48
C VAL A 13 -6.40 6.83 4.56
N GLY A 14 -5.90 7.95 4.02
CA GLY A 14 -4.82 7.96 3.04
C GLY A 14 -5.26 7.39 1.69
N PHE A 15 -4.28 7.00 0.87
CA PHE A 15 -4.52 6.41 -0.44
C PHE A 15 -5.01 4.95 -0.30
N VAL A 16 -5.98 4.60 -1.15
CA VAL A 16 -6.45 3.22 -1.36
C VAL A 16 -6.65 2.96 -2.85
N THR A 17 -6.46 1.73 -3.26
CA THR A 17 -6.76 1.27 -4.63
C THR A 17 -8.26 1.34 -4.91
N ILE A 18 -8.66 1.46 -6.19
CA ILE A 18 -10.08 1.53 -6.59
C ILE A 18 -10.87 0.33 -6.09
N THR A 19 -10.34 -0.88 -6.26
CA THR A 19 -10.91 -2.11 -5.69
C THR A 19 -9.92 -2.74 -4.72
N SER A 20 -10.40 -3.54 -3.79
CA SER A 20 -9.54 -4.27 -2.85
C SER A 20 -10.20 -5.57 -2.41
N MET A 21 -9.48 -6.68 -2.56
CA MET A 21 -9.92 -7.99 -2.06
C MET A 21 -10.12 -8.03 -0.54
N THR A 22 -9.40 -7.15 0.19
CA THR A 22 -9.47 -7.05 1.64
C THR A 22 -10.42 -5.95 2.13
N SER A 23 -11.25 -5.37 1.26
CA SER A 23 -12.15 -4.26 1.62
C SER A 23 -13.08 -4.60 2.78
N GLY A 24 -13.61 -5.82 2.84
CA GLY A 24 -14.51 -6.29 3.90
C GLY A 24 -13.84 -6.49 5.27
N TYR A 25 -12.51 -6.58 5.31
CA TYR A 25 -11.73 -6.82 6.53
C TYR A 25 -11.12 -5.54 7.14
N ARG A 26 -11.40 -4.38 6.57
CA ARG A 26 -10.87 -3.09 7.07
C ARG A 26 -11.80 -2.49 8.12
N PRO A 27 -11.43 -2.49 9.40
CA PRO A 27 -12.33 -2.00 10.47
C PRO A 27 -12.49 -0.48 10.46
N THR A 28 -11.54 0.27 9.87
CA THR A 28 -11.46 1.73 9.96
C THR A 28 -12.03 2.46 8.75
N VAL A 29 -12.34 1.75 7.67
CA VAL A 29 -12.94 2.33 6.47
C VAL A 29 -13.91 1.34 5.82
N ARG A 30 -15.10 1.82 5.47
CA ARG A 30 -16.00 1.11 4.58
C ARG A 30 -15.63 1.47 3.15
N HIS A 31 -15.28 0.47 2.36
CA HIS A 31 -14.85 0.60 0.98
C HIS A 31 -15.77 -0.24 0.10
N THR A 32 -16.57 0.42 -0.72
CA THR A 32 -17.50 -0.23 -1.65
C THR A 32 -17.22 0.24 -3.07
N PHE A 33 -17.37 -0.65 -4.02
CA PHE A 33 -17.08 -0.37 -5.43
C PHE A 33 -17.85 -1.33 -6.34
N GLY A 34 -18.00 -0.95 -7.59
CA GLY A 34 -18.64 -1.78 -8.62
C GLY A 34 -18.35 -1.26 -10.03
N GLY A 35 -18.39 -2.15 -11.02
CA GLY A 35 -18.22 -1.79 -12.42
C GLY A 35 -16.76 -1.64 -12.89
N TRP A 36 -15.78 -2.21 -12.19
CA TRP A 36 -14.35 -2.10 -12.50
C TRP A 36 -13.75 -3.41 -12.97
N SER A 37 -12.86 -3.33 -13.96
CA SER A 37 -11.90 -4.38 -14.26
C SER A 37 -10.58 -4.06 -13.56
N SER A 38 -10.11 -4.97 -12.70
CA SER A 38 -8.88 -4.81 -11.93
C SER A 38 -7.74 -5.57 -12.59
N HIS A 39 -6.57 -4.93 -12.68
CA HIS A 39 -5.35 -5.50 -13.20
C HIS A 39 -4.21 -5.24 -12.22
N ALA A 40 -3.55 -6.30 -11.79
CA ALA A 40 -2.49 -6.25 -10.79
C ALA A 40 -1.20 -6.89 -11.30
N VAL A 41 -0.06 -6.48 -10.80
CA VAL A 41 1.24 -7.04 -11.15
C VAL A 41 1.37 -8.53 -10.78
N THR A 42 0.48 -9.04 -9.94
CA THR A 42 0.36 -10.45 -9.59
C THR A 42 -0.47 -11.26 -10.58
N ASP A 43 -1.16 -10.61 -11.51
CA ASP A 43 -1.95 -11.30 -12.54
C ASP A 43 -0.99 -11.91 -13.57
N SER A 44 -1.17 -13.19 -13.85
CA SER A 44 -0.32 -13.92 -14.81
C SER A 44 -0.66 -13.64 -16.27
N VAL A 45 -1.87 -13.14 -16.53
CA VAL A 45 -2.40 -12.93 -17.88
C VAL A 45 -3.05 -11.54 -17.93
N TYR A 46 -2.89 -10.84 -19.07
CA TYR A 46 -3.52 -9.53 -19.34
C TYR A 46 -3.03 -8.34 -18.49
N PHE A 47 -1.91 -8.46 -17.79
CA PHE A 47 -1.32 -7.32 -17.11
C PHE A 47 -0.32 -6.58 -17.99
N ASP A 48 -0.60 -5.32 -18.29
CA ASP A 48 0.33 -4.43 -18.98
C ASP A 48 1.15 -3.61 -17.99
N LYS A 49 2.42 -3.97 -17.81
CA LYS A 49 3.35 -3.30 -16.88
C LYS A 49 3.49 -1.80 -17.14
N LYS A 50 3.27 -1.33 -18.38
CA LYS A 50 3.38 0.09 -18.73
C LYS A 50 2.19 0.91 -18.23
N LYS A 51 1.07 0.27 -17.90
CA LYS A 51 -0.16 0.92 -17.44
C LYS A 51 -0.29 0.99 -15.93
N GLN A 52 0.57 0.31 -15.18
CA GLN A 52 0.44 0.24 -13.72
C GLN A 52 0.70 1.59 -13.04
N GLY A 53 -0.07 1.86 -11.99
CA GLY A 53 0.12 2.99 -11.09
C GLY A 53 1.08 2.66 -9.94
N ILE A 54 1.20 3.60 -9.00
CA ILE A 54 2.09 3.50 -7.83
C ILE A 54 1.86 2.24 -6.97
N SER A 55 0.64 1.71 -6.94
CA SER A 55 0.29 0.50 -6.17
C SER A 55 0.55 -0.81 -6.92
N GLY A 56 1.14 -0.77 -8.13
CA GLY A 56 1.27 -1.96 -8.97
C GLY A 56 -0.06 -2.41 -9.60
N HIS A 57 -1.06 -1.53 -9.62
CA HIS A 57 -2.39 -1.81 -10.20
C HIS A 57 -2.79 -0.74 -11.21
N TYR A 58 -3.72 -1.09 -12.09
CA TYR A 58 -4.58 -0.16 -12.80
C TYR A 58 -6.01 -0.73 -12.92
N PHE A 59 -6.97 0.17 -13.08
CA PHE A 59 -8.38 -0.17 -13.08
C PHE A 59 -9.05 0.48 -14.30
N VAL A 60 -9.86 -0.32 -15.01
CA VAL A 60 -10.62 0.13 -16.18
C VAL A 60 -12.09 0.18 -15.80
N PRO A 61 -12.76 1.33 -15.91
CA PRO A 61 -14.16 1.47 -15.57
C PRO A 61 -15.07 0.94 -16.67
N ARG A 62 -16.28 0.50 -16.29
CA ARG A 62 -17.46 0.48 -17.15
C ARG A 62 -18.27 1.75 -16.90
N ASN A 63 -19.13 2.13 -17.80
CA ASN A 63 -20.07 3.25 -17.56
C ASN A 63 -20.91 2.98 -16.30
N GLY A 64 -20.99 3.97 -15.43
CA GLY A 64 -21.64 3.84 -14.12
C GLY A 64 -20.76 3.13 -13.06
N ALA A 65 -19.51 2.84 -13.35
CA ALA A 65 -18.56 2.33 -12.35
C ALA A 65 -18.46 3.31 -11.19
N TYR A 66 -18.40 2.79 -9.97
CA TYR A 66 -18.31 3.62 -8.79
C TYR A 66 -17.32 3.09 -7.77
N VAL A 67 -16.82 4.00 -6.95
CA VAL A 67 -16.07 3.68 -5.74
C VAL A 67 -16.47 4.65 -4.64
N GLU A 68 -16.69 4.13 -3.44
CA GLU A 68 -17.08 4.91 -2.27
C GLU A 68 -16.20 4.55 -1.07
N LEU A 69 -15.68 5.57 -0.41
CA LEU A 69 -15.01 5.45 0.88
C LEU A 69 -15.82 6.15 1.95
N ARG A 70 -15.93 5.51 3.10
CA ARG A 70 -16.50 6.08 4.32
C ARG A 70 -15.62 5.72 5.50
N GLY A 71 -15.12 6.72 6.21
CA GLY A 71 -14.41 6.52 7.47
C GLY A 71 -15.32 5.90 8.51
N GLN A 72 -14.77 5.06 9.39
CA GLN A 72 -15.49 4.44 10.49
C GLN A 72 -14.82 4.78 11.81
N ASN A 73 -15.55 5.49 12.67
CA ASN A 73 -15.07 5.95 13.98
C ASN A 73 -15.04 4.86 15.06
N LYS A 74 -15.58 3.68 14.77
CA LYS A 74 -15.69 2.57 15.76
C LYS A 74 -14.34 2.21 16.40
N TYR A 75 -13.26 2.26 15.61
CA TYR A 75 -11.92 1.92 16.06
C TYR A 75 -10.97 3.12 16.05
N ALA A 76 -11.32 4.20 15.33
CA ALA A 76 -10.45 5.32 15.08
C ALA A 76 -11.25 6.59 14.79
N SER A 77 -11.47 7.41 15.81
CA SER A 77 -12.25 8.65 15.71
C SER A 77 -11.69 9.65 14.69
N LEU A 78 -10.38 9.63 14.47
CA LEU A 78 -9.70 10.53 13.52
C LEU A 78 -9.85 10.10 12.04
N LEU A 79 -10.39 8.91 11.77
CA LEU A 79 -10.56 8.39 10.43
C LEU A 79 -11.96 8.60 9.86
N ASP A 80 -12.91 9.07 10.66
CA ASP A 80 -14.31 9.23 10.25
C ASP A 80 -14.55 10.49 9.41
N THR A 81 -13.68 11.50 9.52
CA THR A 81 -13.74 12.72 8.71
C THR A 81 -12.34 13.15 8.28
N CYS A 82 -12.27 13.73 7.08
CA CYS A 82 -11.06 14.36 6.55
C CYS A 82 -11.41 15.70 5.90
N GLN A 83 -10.38 16.42 5.44
CA GLN A 83 -10.56 17.73 4.81
C GLN A 83 -10.36 17.73 3.30
N ARG A 84 -9.87 16.63 2.74
CA ARG A 84 -9.57 16.48 1.31
C ARG A 84 -9.84 15.06 0.84
N ALA A 85 -10.44 14.93 -0.33
CA ALA A 85 -10.52 13.66 -1.03
C ALA A 85 -10.09 13.83 -2.47
N SER A 86 -9.37 12.84 -3.01
CA SER A 86 -8.85 12.87 -4.37
C SER A 86 -9.06 11.54 -5.06
N ILE A 87 -9.23 11.55 -6.39
CA ILE A 87 -9.17 10.37 -7.25
C ILE A 87 -8.09 10.58 -8.30
N PHE A 88 -7.31 9.53 -8.59
CA PHE A 88 -6.15 9.58 -9.48
C PHE A 88 -6.39 8.71 -10.70
N PHE A 89 -6.15 9.26 -11.88
CA PHE A 89 -6.35 8.57 -13.16
C PHE A 89 -5.45 9.16 -14.26
N HIS A 90 -5.37 8.46 -15.37
CA HIS A 90 -4.77 8.93 -16.62
C HIS A 90 -5.74 8.69 -17.75
N SER A 91 -6.03 9.73 -18.52
CA SER A 91 -6.93 9.62 -19.67
C SER A 91 -6.40 10.40 -20.87
N ARG A 92 -6.52 9.77 -22.02
CA ARG A 92 -6.27 10.41 -23.32
C ARG A 92 -7.54 10.97 -23.95
N ASP A 93 -8.67 10.81 -23.29
CA ASP A 93 -9.98 11.34 -23.68
C ASP A 93 -10.57 12.19 -22.56
N SER A 94 -11.69 12.85 -22.84
CA SER A 94 -12.43 13.60 -21.83
C SER A 94 -13.06 12.65 -20.82
N VAL A 95 -12.90 12.97 -19.54
CA VAL A 95 -13.47 12.22 -18.41
C VAL A 95 -14.57 13.04 -17.76
N LEU A 96 -15.71 12.41 -17.51
CA LEU A 96 -16.82 12.97 -16.75
C LEU A 96 -17.07 12.11 -15.53
N LEU A 97 -16.95 12.69 -14.33
CA LEU A 97 -17.19 12.04 -13.04
C LEU A 97 -18.25 12.79 -12.25
N SER A 98 -19.17 12.05 -11.65
CA SER A 98 -20.06 12.56 -10.60
C SER A 98 -19.49 12.26 -9.24
N VAL A 99 -19.50 13.25 -8.36
CA VAL A 99 -18.94 13.16 -7.00
C VAL A 99 -20.01 13.51 -5.99
N ARG A 100 -20.22 12.63 -5.01
CA ARG A 100 -21.11 12.88 -3.88
C ARG A 100 -20.33 12.83 -2.57
N VAL A 101 -20.32 13.96 -1.85
CA VAL A 101 -19.72 14.08 -0.52
C VAL A 101 -20.82 13.90 0.54
N ASN A 102 -20.60 12.99 1.47
CA ASN A 102 -21.55 12.68 2.54
C ASN A 102 -22.93 12.29 1.99
N LYS A 103 -23.97 13.00 2.42
CA LYS A 103 -25.36 12.88 1.93
C LYS A 103 -25.76 14.03 1.00
N GLY A 104 -24.78 14.81 0.52
CA GLY A 104 -25.03 15.94 -0.36
C GLY A 104 -25.42 15.54 -1.78
N GLU A 105 -25.62 16.53 -2.62
CA GLU A 105 -25.92 16.37 -4.03
C GLU A 105 -24.69 15.94 -4.84
N ASN A 106 -24.92 15.33 -5.99
CA ASN A 106 -23.88 15.01 -6.95
C ASN A 106 -23.36 16.32 -7.60
N LYS A 107 -22.03 16.43 -7.66
CA LYS A 107 -21.33 17.47 -8.42
C LYS A 107 -20.58 16.83 -9.57
N ASN A 108 -20.72 17.38 -10.75
CA ASN A 108 -20.06 16.88 -11.95
C ASN A 108 -18.72 17.58 -12.17
N TYR A 109 -17.72 16.79 -12.53
CA TYR A 109 -16.38 17.23 -12.89
C TYR A 109 -16.03 16.70 -14.26
N SER A 110 -15.56 17.60 -15.13
CA SER A 110 -15.09 17.26 -16.47
C SER A 110 -13.64 17.68 -16.63
N LEU A 111 -12.79 16.74 -17.07
CA LEU A 111 -11.40 17.01 -17.42
C LEU A 111 -11.14 16.58 -18.86
N GLY A 112 -10.35 17.39 -19.56
CA GLY A 112 -9.85 17.05 -20.89
C GLY A 112 -8.74 15.98 -20.83
N PRO A 113 -8.28 15.53 -22.02
CA PRO A 113 -7.19 14.56 -22.12
C PRO A 113 -5.87 15.10 -21.57
N SER A 114 -5.00 14.23 -21.13
CA SER A 114 -3.67 14.55 -20.64
C SER A 114 -2.70 13.40 -20.91
N ASP A 115 -1.43 13.71 -21.16
CA ASP A 115 -0.36 12.71 -21.25
C ASP A 115 0.19 12.31 -19.87
N GLY A 116 -0.26 12.97 -18.80
CA GLY A 116 0.19 12.75 -17.45
C GLY A 116 -0.90 12.27 -16.50
N LEU A 117 -0.48 11.95 -15.28
CA LEU A 117 -1.37 11.65 -14.18
C LEU A 117 -2.28 12.85 -13.90
N GLN A 118 -3.57 12.61 -13.82
CA GLN A 118 -4.61 13.57 -13.48
C GLN A 118 -5.18 13.26 -12.11
N GLN A 119 -5.69 14.30 -11.46
CA GLN A 119 -6.48 14.15 -10.25
C GLN A 119 -7.67 15.11 -10.24
N ILE A 120 -8.77 14.66 -9.65
CA ILE A 120 -9.83 15.53 -9.18
C ILE A 120 -9.75 15.55 -7.67
N GLN A 121 -9.75 16.75 -7.10
CA GLN A 121 -9.68 16.97 -5.66
C GLN A 121 -10.92 17.71 -5.18
N VAL A 122 -11.45 17.28 -4.05
CA VAL A 122 -12.57 17.90 -3.36
C VAL A 122 -12.12 18.24 -1.94
N ASP A 123 -12.28 19.50 -1.56
CA ASP A 123 -12.04 19.98 -0.21
C ASP A 123 -13.34 20.17 0.58
N GLY A 124 -13.29 19.96 1.89
CA GLY A 124 -14.42 20.15 2.80
C GLY A 124 -14.38 19.19 3.98
N ARG A 125 -15.45 19.15 4.77
CA ARG A 125 -15.62 18.13 5.81
C ARG A 125 -16.21 16.86 5.19
N ILE A 126 -15.36 15.86 5.00
CA ILE A 126 -15.68 14.64 4.25
C ILE A 126 -15.66 13.43 5.20
N GLY A 127 -16.83 12.89 5.50
CA GLY A 127 -17.00 11.62 6.22
C GLY A 127 -17.18 10.44 5.27
N SER A 128 -17.73 10.72 4.08
CA SER A 128 -17.81 9.76 2.98
C SER A 128 -17.71 10.48 1.64
N ILE A 129 -17.14 9.78 0.65
CA ILE A 129 -17.10 10.26 -0.72
C ILE A 129 -17.35 9.12 -1.69
N ARG A 130 -18.24 9.35 -2.64
CA ARG A 130 -18.54 8.47 -3.74
C ARG A 130 -18.17 9.14 -5.05
N TRP A 131 -17.36 8.45 -5.83
CA TRP A 131 -16.99 8.78 -7.19
C TRP A 131 -17.74 7.85 -8.13
N THR A 132 -18.42 8.40 -9.12
CA THR A 132 -19.11 7.62 -10.17
C THR A 132 -18.55 8.05 -11.52
N VAL A 133 -18.27 7.09 -12.38
CA VAL A 133 -17.75 7.32 -13.72
C VAL A 133 -18.95 7.42 -14.67
N ASP A 134 -19.23 8.62 -15.15
CA ASP A 134 -20.32 8.85 -16.11
C ASP A 134 -19.82 8.62 -17.55
N ARG A 135 -18.57 9.04 -17.84
CA ARG A 135 -17.88 8.75 -19.11
C ARG A 135 -16.36 8.78 -18.89
N ALA A 136 -15.66 7.74 -19.31
CA ALA A 136 -14.21 7.67 -19.21
C ALA A 136 -13.64 6.64 -20.21
N ASP A 137 -13.72 6.95 -21.49
CA ASP A 137 -13.11 6.14 -22.53
C ASP A 137 -11.59 6.25 -22.44
N SER A 138 -10.88 5.17 -22.82
CA SER A 138 -9.40 5.12 -22.80
C SER A 138 -8.75 5.61 -21.50
N THR A 139 -9.42 5.40 -20.35
CA THR A 139 -9.01 5.91 -19.05
C THR A 139 -8.55 4.77 -18.11
N LEU A 140 -7.43 5.01 -17.43
CA LEU A 140 -6.92 4.14 -16.39
C LEU A 140 -7.02 4.85 -15.03
N PHE A 141 -7.70 4.22 -14.09
CA PHE A 141 -7.75 4.70 -12.70
C PHE A 141 -6.72 3.98 -11.84
N TYR A 142 -6.20 4.65 -10.82
CA TYR A 142 -5.15 4.10 -9.96
C TYR A 142 -5.57 3.98 -8.51
N GLY A 143 -6.36 4.91 -8.01
CA GLY A 143 -6.82 4.92 -6.63
C GLY A 143 -7.45 6.23 -6.23
N LEU A 144 -7.82 6.29 -4.97
CA LEU A 144 -8.41 7.47 -4.36
C LEU A 144 -7.84 7.67 -2.96
N ALA A 145 -7.96 8.89 -2.42
CA ALA A 145 -7.46 9.21 -1.10
C ALA A 145 -8.48 10.02 -0.30
N MET A 146 -8.45 9.85 1.03
CA MET A 146 -9.12 10.72 1.99
C MET A 146 -8.09 11.20 3.01
N ASP A 147 -7.77 12.48 3.01
CA ASP A 147 -6.62 13.04 3.72
C ASP A 147 -7.00 14.19 4.64
N GLY A 148 -6.24 14.31 5.74
CA GLY A 148 -6.13 15.56 6.49
C GLY A 148 -5.27 16.59 5.75
N LYS A 149 -5.44 17.87 6.10
CA LYS A 149 -4.56 18.95 5.59
C LYS A 149 -3.28 19.13 6.41
N LYS A 150 -3.22 18.53 7.60
CA LYS A 150 -2.08 18.61 8.53
C LYS A 150 -1.88 17.27 9.22
N GLY A 151 -0.68 17.10 9.80
CA GLY A 151 -0.31 15.88 10.50
C GLY A 151 0.10 14.74 9.58
N ILE A 152 0.07 13.51 10.08
CA ILE A 152 0.53 12.33 9.36
C ILE A 152 -0.55 11.81 8.43
N ILE A 153 -0.18 11.62 7.16
CA ILE A 153 -0.92 10.85 6.16
C ILE A 153 -0.14 9.57 5.91
N LEU A 154 -0.80 8.42 6.00
CA LEU A 154 -0.16 7.13 5.79
C LEU A 154 -0.90 6.36 4.70
N ASP A 155 -0.20 6.14 3.59
CA ASP A 155 -0.67 5.33 2.47
C ASP A 155 -0.23 3.88 2.65
N ASN A 156 -1.06 2.95 2.22
CA ASN A 156 -0.74 1.54 2.27
C ASN A 156 -0.79 0.94 0.86
N PHE A 157 0.39 0.59 0.33
CA PHE A 157 0.58 -0.05 -0.96
C PHE A 157 0.87 -1.55 -0.84
N SER A 158 0.45 -2.18 0.25
CA SER A 158 0.65 -3.62 0.43
C SER A 158 0.08 -4.42 -0.73
N LEU A 159 0.90 -5.31 -1.27
CA LEU A 159 0.51 -6.26 -2.30
C LEU A 159 0.75 -7.67 -1.76
N ARG A 160 -0.34 -8.43 -1.59
CA ARG A 160 -0.28 -9.78 -1.03
C ARG A 160 0.64 -10.68 -1.89
N GLY A 161 1.53 -11.42 -1.21
CA GLY A 161 2.47 -12.33 -1.86
C GLY A 161 3.68 -11.65 -2.51
N SER A 162 3.78 -10.30 -2.45
CA SER A 162 4.91 -9.58 -3.03
C SER A 162 6.20 -9.80 -2.23
N SER A 163 7.31 -9.89 -2.97
CA SER A 163 8.67 -9.86 -2.43
C SER A 163 9.29 -8.47 -2.44
N GLY A 164 8.60 -7.46 -2.97
CA GLY A 164 9.14 -6.12 -3.21
C GLY A 164 9.85 -5.95 -4.55
N LEU A 165 10.24 -7.05 -5.22
CA LEU A 165 11.01 -6.97 -6.47
C LEU A 165 10.21 -6.37 -7.65
N SER A 166 8.89 -6.44 -7.60
CA SER A 166 8.00 -5.86 -8.61
C SER A 166 8.03 -4.33 -8.65
N LEU A 167 8.48 -3.66 -7.58
CA LEU A 167 8.57 -2.20 -7.50
C LEU A 167 9.42 -1.61 -8.63
N ARG A 168 10.53 -2.28 -9.01
CA ARG A 168 11.40 -1.87 -10.12
C ARG A 168 10.71 -1.86 -11.49
N GLY A 169 9.56 -2.52 -11.61
CA GLY A 169 8.78 -2.59 -12.86
C GLY A 169 7.74 -1.49 -13.00
N ILE A 170 7.52 -0.65 -11.98
CA ILE A 170 6.59 0.48 -12.08
C ILE A 170 7.26 1.56 -12.95
N PRO A 171 6.56 2.11 -13.97
CA PRO A 171 7.16 3.11 -14.84
C PRO A 171 7.69 4.33 -14.06
N PRO A 172 8.97 4.76 -14.25
CA PRO A 172 9.54 5.89 -13.52
C PRO A 172 8.73 7.17 -13.69
N GLN A 173 8.22 7.41 -14.89
CA GLN A 173 7.37 8.57 -15.17
C GLN A 173 6.10 8.58 -14.30
N MET A 174 5.47 7.44 -14.09
CA MET A 174 4.29 7.31 -13.24
C MET A 174 4.63 7.63 -11.78
N LEU A 175 5.72 7.06 -11.25
CA LEU A 175 6.16 7.36 -9.89
C LEU A 175 6.52 8.83 -9.70
N LYS A 176 7.25 9.43 -10.64
CA LYS A 176 7.60 10.86 -10.62
C LYS A 176 6.37 11.76 -10.71
N GLN A 177 5.34 11.36 -11.46
CA GLN A 177 4.07 12.09 -11.54
C GLN A 177 3.27 11.97 -10.24
N PHE A 178 3.22 10.78 -9.65
CA PHE A 178 2.63 10.60 -8.31
C PHE A 178 3.36 11.44 -7.27
N ASN A 179 4.69 11.42 -7.25
CA ASN A 179 5.48 12.22 -6.30
C ASN A 179 5.20 13.73 -6.41
N ARG A 180 4.96 14.25 -7.62
CA ARG A 180 4.58 15.66 -7.80
C ARG A 180 3.20 16.00 -7.25
N GLN A 181 2.24 15.09 -7.36
CA GLN A 181 0.86 15.32 -6.91
C GLN A 181 0.62 14.90 -5.45
N ARG A 182 1.40 13.93 -4.99
CA ARG A 182 1.32 13.33 -3.66
C ARG A 182 2.73 13.00 -3.17
N PRO A 183 3.50 14.03 -2.74
CA PRO A 183 4.87 13.82 -2.26
C PRO A 183 4.91 12.96 -1.00
N TYR A 184 5.98 12.19 -0.85
CA TYR A 184 6.23 11.35 0.31
C TYR A 184 7.50 11.80 1.01
N ASP A 185 7.44 11.95 2.35
CA ASP A 185 8.59 12.24 3.21
C ASP A 185 9.33 10.96 3.60
N LEU A 186 8.60 9.85 3.72
CA LEU A 186 9.14 8.55 4.13
C LEU A 186 8.48 7.40 3.37
N ILE A 187 9.30 6.50 2.85
CA ILE A 187 8.88 5.23 2.26
C ILE A 187 9.35 4.09 3.17
N ILE A 188 8.42 3.28 3.65
CA ILE A 188 8.73 2.12 4.48
C ILE A 188 8.58 0.86 3.62
N LEU A 189 9.64 0.07 3.54
CA LEU A 189 9.69 -1.20 2.83
C LEU A 189 9.63 -2.35 3.84
N GLU A 190 8.53 -3.09 3.83
CA GLU A 190 8.29 -4.26 4.68
C GLU A 190 8.07 -5.48 3.79
N TYR A 191 9.15 -6.18 3.48
CA TYR A 191 9.17 -7.35 2.61
C TYR A 191 10.02 -8.47 3.20
N GLY A 192 9.84 -9.70 2.68
CA GLY A 192 10.71 -10.81 2.99
C GLY A 192 10.00 -12.06 3.51
N LEU A 193 8.83 -11.94 4.17
CA LEU A 193 8.08 -13.13 4.64
C LEU A 193 7.77 -14.11 3.51
N ASN A 194 7.50 -13.61 2.30
CA ASN A 194 7.26 -14.43 1.11
C ASN A 194 8.55 -14.96 0.45
N VAL A 195 9.72 -14.55 0.95
CA VAL A 195 11.03 -14.95 0.45
C VAL A 195 11.69 -15.96 1.39
N ALA A 196 11.41 -15.84 2.70
CA ALA A 196 11.97 -16.73 3.72
C ALA A 196 11.50 -18.17 3.49
N THR A 197 12.48 -19.10 3.50
CA THR A 197 12.23 -20.54 3.40
C THR A 197 12.97 -21.29 4.49
N GLU A 198 12.51 -22.49 4.84
CA GLU A 198 13.11 -23.35 5.88
C GLU A 198 14.61 -23.57 5.64
N ARG A 199 15.01 -23.78 4.39
CA ARG A 199 16.40 -24.04 4.00
C ARG A 199 17.07 -22.84 3.34
N GLY A 200 16.53 -21.62 3.52
CA GLY A 200 17.04 -20.41 2.90
C GLY A 200 18.46 -20.05 3.39
N ARG A 201 19.47 -20.37 2.58
CA ARG A 201 20.88 -20.07 2.87
C ARG A 201 21.42 -18.94 2.02
N ASN A 202 20.96 -18.82 0.80
CA ASN A 202 21.41 -17.84 -0.18
C ASN A 202 20.22 -17.00 -0.68
N TYR A 203 20.33 -15.69 -0.52
CA TYR A 203 19.36 -14.69 -0.95
C TYR A 203 19.99 -13.66 -1.91
N ASP A 204 21.10 -13.98 -2.58
CA ASP A 204 21.83 -13.05 -3.47
C ASP A 204 20.93 -12.47 -4.57
N ASN A 205 20.09 -13.29 -5.19
CA ASN A 205 19.17 -12.80 -6.22
C ASN A 205 18.11 -11.85 -5.65
N TYR A 206 17.65 -12.12 -4.43
CA TYR A 206 16.75 -11.22 -3.72
C TYR A 206 17.45 -9.90 -3.40
N GLN A 207 18.66 -9.95 -2.85
CA GLN A 207 19.48 -8.76 -2.56
C GLN A 207 19.67 -7.90 -3.80
N LYS A 208 20.17 -8.46 -4.90
CA LYS A 208 20.34 -7.75 -6.16
C LYS A 208 19.04 -7.10 -6.67
N GLY A 209 17.95 -7.86 -6.60
CA GLY A 209 16.65 -7.37 -7.07
C GLY A 209 16.08 -6.25 -6.20
N LEU A 210 16.25 -6.33 -4.87
CA LEU A 210 15.76 -5.29 -3.95
C LEU A 210 16.64 -4.04 -3.99
N LEU A 211 17.96 -4.15 -4.14
CA LEU A 211 18.86 -3.02 -4.41
C LEU A 211 18.41 -2.25 -5.65
N THR A 212 18.14 -2.94 -6.76
CA THR A 212 17.60 -2.31 -7.97
C THR A 212 16.27 -1.60 -7.72
N ALA A 213 15.38 -2.19 -6.91
CA ALA A 213 14.09 -1.57 -6.57
C ALA A 213 14.27 -0.32 -5.69
N ILE A 214 15.21 -0.35 -4.75
CA ILE A 214 15.54 0.81 -3.89
C ILE A 214 16.12 1.95 -4.71
N GLU A 215 17.07 1.69 -5.60
CA GLU A 215 17.64 2.73 -6.46
C GLU A 215 16.58 3.35 -7.39
N HIS A 216 15.67 2.53 -7.92
CA HIS A 216 14.53 3.02 -8.68
C HIS A 216 13.62 3.95 -7.86
N LEU A 217 13.35 3.61 -6.59
CA LEU A 217 12.58 4.47 -5.70
C LEU A 217 13.32 5.76 -5.36
N LYS A 218 14.63 5.73 -5.09
CA LYS A 218 15.44 6.93 -4.84
C LYS A 218 15.42 7.88 -6.02
N GLU A 219 15.52 7.36 -7.23
CA GLU A 219 15.42 8.18 -8.45
C GLU A 219 14.06 8.87 -8.60
N CYS A 220 12.98 8.16 -8.23
CA CYS A 220 11.62 8.66 -8.42
C CYS A 220 11.13 9.54 -7.25
N PHE A 221 11.69 9.36 -6.05
CA PHE A 221 11.34 10.07 -4.82
C PHE A 221 12.59 10.63 -4.12
N PRO A 222 13.32 11.56 -4.76
CA PRO A 222 14.64 12.00 -4.30
C PRO A 222 14.62 12.71 -2.94
N GLN A 223 13.47 13.19 -2.48
CA GLN A 223 13.31 13.87 -1.19
C GLN A 223 12.83 12.93 -0.08
N ALA A 224 12.38 11.72 -0.41
CA ALA A 224 11.86 10.77 0.57
C ALA A 224 12.99 10.00 1.26
N GLY A 225 12.93 9.93 2.59
CA GLY A 225 13.70 8.93 3.33
C GLY A 225 13.19 7.52 3.02
N ILE A 226 14.07 6.53 3.02
CA ILE A 226 13.67 5.13 2.86
C ILE A 226 14.09 4.35 4.11
N LEU A 227 13.15 3.56 4.66
CA LEU A 227 13.36 2.68 5.79
C LEU A 227 13.04 1.25 5.37
N LEU A 228 14.01 0.36 5.48
CA LEU A 228 13.79 -1.07 5.32
C LEU A 228 13.54 -1.72 6.69
N LEU A 229 12.39 -2.36 6.85
CA LEU A 229 12.11 -3.23 7.99
C LEU A 229 12.59 -4.63 7.68
N SER A 230 13.27 -5.28 8.64
CA SER A 230 13.58 -6.70 8.49
C SER A 230 12.29 -7.53 8.52
N VAL A 231 12.39 -8.77 8.07
CA VAL A 231 11.36 -9.76 8.41
C VAL A 231 11.27 -9.90 9.94
N GLY A 232 10.06 -10.12 10.42
CA GLY A 232 9.82 -10.52 11.81
C GLY A 232 10.17 -11.98 12.05
N ASP A 233 9.95 -12.44 13.28
CA ASP A 233 10.05 -13.86 13.58
C ASP A 233 8.96 -14.65 12.85
N ARG A 234 9.30 -15.82 12.40
CA ARG A 234 8.41 -16.81 11.78
C ARG A 234 8.83 -18.18 12.25
N ASP A 235 7.91 -18.92 12.84
CA ASP A 235 8.19 -20.25 13.35
C ASP A 235 7.82 -21.33 12.34
N SER A 236 8.60 -22.41 12.38
CA SER A 236 8.34 -23.64 11.66
C SER A 236 8.58 -24.85 12.59
N LYS A 237 8.01 -26.00 12.26
CA LYS A 237 8.26 -27.23 13.01
C LYS A 237 9.56 -27.86 12.54
N ASN A 238 10.41 -28.26 13.50
CA ASN A 238 11.58 -29.09 13.24
C ASN A 238 11.17 -30.56 12.97
N GLU A 239 12.14 -31.42 12.73
CA GLU A 239 11.94 -32.87 12.48
C GLU A 239 11.26 -33.58 13.65
N ASN A 240 11.40 -33.08 14.87
CA ASN A 240 10.76 -33.61 16.06
C ASN A 240 9.36 -33.03 16.31
N GLY A 241 8.86 -32.14 15.42
CA GLY A 241 7.58 -31.47 15.56
C GLY A 241 7.56 -30.26 16.50
N GLU A 242 8.72 -29.85 17.04
CA GLU A 242 8.86 -28.70 17.93
C GLU A 242 8.91 -27.40 17.14
N LEU A 243 8.20 -26.37 17.63
CA LEU A 243 8.23 -25.03 17.05
C LEU A 243 9.58 -24.36 17.32
N ARG A 244 10.14 -23.76 16.30
CA ARG A 244 11.35 -22.95 16.37
C ARG A 244 11.33 -21.86 15.33
N THR A 245 12.04 -20.77 15.57
CA THR A 245 12.31 -19.77 14.53
C THR A 245 12.85 -20.45 13.26
N MET A 246 12.24 -20.18 12.14
CA MET A 246 12.63 -20.71 10.83
C MET A 246 14.09 -20.31 10.52
N PRO A 247 15.00 -21.24 10.26
CA PRO A 247 16.43 -20.93 10.07
C PRO A 247 16.71 -19.89 8.98
N GLY A 248 15.93 -19.93 7.89
CA GLY A 248 16.08 -18.99 6.78
C GLY A 248 15.76 -17.54 7.14
N VAL A 249 14.99 -17.27 8.21
CA VAL A 249 14.67 -15.91 8.68
C VAL A 249 15.92 -15.18 9.14
N LYS A 250 16.71 -15.78 10.04
CA LYS A 250 17.94 -15.14 10.55
C LYS A 250 18.94 -14.82 9.43
N ASN A 251 19.01 -15.70 8.45
CA ASN A 251 19.87 -15.49 7.29
C ASN A 251 19.36 -14.35 6.42
N LEU A 252 18.05 -14.31 6.14
CA LEU A 252 17.44 -13.23 5.36
C LEU A 252 17.61 -11.85 6.02
N ILE A 253 17.54 -11.75 7.35
CA ILE A 253 17.78 -10.51 8.09
C ILE A 253 19.19 -9.96 7.80
N ARG A 254 20.22 -10.80 7.77
CA ARG A 254 21.58 -10.36 7.41
C ARG A 254 21.64 -9.78 6.00
N TYR A 255 20.97 -10.44 5.04
CA TYR A 255 20.86 -9.91 3.68
C TYR A 255 20.14 -8.57 3.65
N GLN A 256 19.06 -8.39 4.43
CA GLN A 256 18.34 -7.14 4.53
C GLN A 256 19.19 -6.03 5.19
N GLN A 257 20.01 -6.34 6.18
CA GLN A 257 21.00 -5.41 6.74
C GLN A 257 22.02 -4.98 5.69
N ASN A 258 22.55 -5.92 4.92
CA ASN A 258 23.52 -5.62 3.85
C ASN A 258 22.89 -4.75 2.76
N ILE A 259 21.63 -5.04 2.36
CA ILE A 259 20.87 -4.21 1.41
C ILE A 259 20.77 -2.77 1.91
N ALA A 260 20.37 -2.58 3.16
CA ALA A 260 20.24 -1.25 3.73
C ALA A 260 21.57 -0.48 3.78
N ALA A 261 22.65 -1.17 4.22
CA ALA A 261 24.00 -0.60 4.26
C ALA A 261 24.52 -0.23 2.87
N GLU A 262 24.41 -1.13 1.89
CA GLU A 262 24.88 -0.95 0.52
C GLU A 262 24.10 0.17 -0.19
N SER A 263 22.78 0.22 0.02
CA SER A 263 21.94 1.28 -0.57
C SER A 263 21.93 2.59 0.23
N GLY A 264 22.56 2.65 1.42
CA GLY A 264 22.61 3.86 2.24
C GLY A 264 21.23 4.32 2.73
N ILE A 265 20.37 3.39 3.12
CA ILE A 265 19.03 3.67 3.66
C ILE A 265 18.93 3.26 5.14
N ALA A 266 17.90 3.74 5.83
CA ALA A 266 17.65 3.34 7.21
C ALA A 266 17.21 1.87 7.30
N PHE A 267 17.61 1.20 8.38
CA PHE A 267 17.23 -0.17 8.69
C PHE A 267 16.65 -0.28 10.09
N TRP A 268 15.59 -1.04 10.26
CA TRP A 268 15.03 -1.38 11.56
C TRP A 268 14.82 -2.89 11.67
N ASN A 269 15.42 -3.47 12.70
CA ASN A 269 15.35 -4.92 12.95
C ASN A 269 14.03 -5.27 13.64
N MET A 270 13.01 -5.61 12.88
CA MET A 270 11.70 -6.04 13.40
C MET A 270 11.80 -7.32 14.21
N PHE A 271 12.65 -8.25 13.81
CA PHE A 271 12.88 -9.51 14.54
C PHE A 271 13.31 -9.27 15.99
N GLU A 272 14.30 -8.40 16.21
CA GLU A 272 14.74 -8.03 17.55
C GLU A 272 13.66 -7.26 18.32
N ALA A 273 12.95 -6.37 17.63
CA ALA A 273 11.84 -5.60 18.23
C ALA A 273 10.68 -6.48 18.69
N MET A 274 10.46 -7.62 18.06
CA MET A 274 9.48 -8.64 18.49
C MET A 274 9.95 -9.46 19.70
N GLY A 275 11.24 -9.43 20.02
CA GLY A 275 11.85 -10.22 21.09
C GLY A 275 12.76 -11.37 20.61
N GLY A 276 13.11 -11.36 19.34
CA GLY A 276 14.08 -12.30 18.76
C GLY A 276 13.52 -13.70 18.56
N GLU A 277 14.39 -14.69 18.71
CA GLU A 277 14.09 -16.10 18.48
C GLU A 277 12.95 -16.64 19.35
N GLY A 278 11.97 -17.30 18.72
CA GLY A 278 10.78 -17.86 19.37
C GLY A 278 9.78 -16.81 19.84
N SER A 279 9.92 -15.54 19.42
CA SER A 279 8.97 -14.48 19.78
C SER A 279 7.61 -14.71 19.14
N MET A 280 7.54 -15.27 17.95
CA MET A 280 6.26 -15.56 17.27
C MET A 280 5.42 -16.55 18.08
N ALA A 281 6.00 -17.64 18.58
CA ALA A 281 5.30 -18.60 19.45
C ALA A 281 4.77 -17.91 20.72
N LYS A 282 5.57 -17.02 21.34
CA LYS A 282 5.13 -16.25 22.52
C LYS A 282 3.95 -15.35 22.22
N LEU A 283 3.95 -14.66 21.06
CA LEU A 283 2.85 -13.80 20.63
C LEU A 283 1.57 -14.60 20.35
N VAL A 284 1.69 -15.76 19.69
CA VAL A 284 0.54 -16.65 19.43
C VAL A 284 -0.09 -17.14 20.73
N HIS A 285 0.72 -17.51 21.71
CA HIS A 285 0.25 -18.06 22.99
C HIS A 285 -0.02 -16.99 24.06
N ALA A 286 0.16 -15.71 23.76
CA ALA A 286 -0.23 -14.60 24.65
C ALA A 286 -1.73 -14.61 24.95
N LYS A 287 -2.12 -14.01 26.07
CA LYS A 287 -3.52 -13.86 26.46
C LYS A 287 -3.88 -12.37 26.63
N PRO A 288 -4.64 -11.77 25.72
CA PRO A 288 -5.16 -12.37 24.46
C PRO A 288 -4.05 -12.68 23.46
N SER A 289 -4.30 -13.58 22.50
CA SER A 289 -3.36 -13.88 21.42
C SER A 289 -3.06 -12.62 20.61
N MET A 290 -1.78 -12.40 20.33
CA MET A 290 -1.27 -11.22 19.61
C MET A 290 -0.81 -11.57 18.18
N ALA A 291 -0.87 -12.83 17.79
CA ALA A 291 -0.51 -13.30 16.45
C ALA A 291 -1.39 -14.49 16.04
N ASN A 292 -1.42 -14.77 14.74
CA ASN A 292 -2.20 -15.86 14.18
C ASN A 292 -1.54 -17.24 14.48
N TYR A 293 -2.36 -18.28 14.57
CA TYR A 293 -1.92 -19.67 14.77
C TYR A 293 -1.18 -20.28 13.58
N ASP A 294 -0.96 -19.50 12.52
CA ASP A 294 -0.08 -19.88 11.42
C ASP A 294 1.41 -19.59 11.70
N TYR A 295 1.70 -18.99 12.87
CA TYR A 295 3.06 -18.65 13.33
C TYR A 295 3.85 -17.80 12.34
N THR A 296 3.15 -16.97 11.57
CA THR A 296 3.72 -16.14 10.51
C THR A 296 3.21 -14.70 10.54
N HIS A 297 1.94 -14.50 10.89
CA HIS A 297 1.27 -13.20 10.81
C HIS A 297 0.85 -12.69 12.20
N ILE A 298 1.09 -11.41 12.44
CA ILE A 298 0.67 -10.68 13.64
C ILE A 298 -0.71 -10.06 13.43
#